data_3cedba66932e3c51b5d4485e6150e727
#
_entry.id   3cedba66932e3c51b5d4485e6150e727
#
_cell.length_a   1.000
_cell.length_b   1.000
_cell.length_c   1.000
_cell.angle_alpha   90.00
_cell.angle_beta   90.00
_cell.angle_gamma   90.00
#
_symmetry.space_group_name_H-M   'P 1'
#
loop_
_entity.id
_entity.type
_entity.pdbx_description
1 polymer ?
#
loop_
_entity_poly.entity_id
_entity_poly.type
_entity_poly.pdbx_seq_one_letter_code
_entity_poly.pdbx_strand_id
1 'polypeptide(L)'
;ANDIQQGSVIGTYAVKDMGAKKISIIDDRTAYGQGLADEFEKAAKAAGAAIVAHEFTNHNATDFTAILTKIKAKNPDIVFLGGMDWVGGPMLRQMKGLGLNAKFMTGDGGCSPELIKLAGNASEGVICTQAGLPVNNLPNGQKFVEEFTKKYGQIQIYAPYSYDAVMVLIDAMKRANS
;
A
#
# COMPACT_ATOMS: atom_id res chain seq x y z
N ALA A 1 -7.20 -7.34 6.78
CA ALA A 1 -5.83 -7.89 6.77
C ALA A 1 -4.97 -7.10 7.76
N ASN A 2 -3.88 -7.70 8.22
CA ASN A 2 -2.84 -7.02 8.99
C ASN A 2 -1.55 -6.92 8.16
N ASP A 3 -0.51 -6.27 8.70
CA ASP A 3 0.75 -6.03 7.96
C ASP A 3 1.45 -7.34 7.58
N ILE A 4 1.39 -8.37 8.45
CA ILE A 4 1.95 -9.70 8.18
C ILE A 4 1.30 -10.30 6.93
N GLN A 5 -0.03 -10.28 6.84
CA GLN A 5 -0.75 -10.83 5.69
C GLN A 5 -0.50 -10.00 4.44
N GLN A 6 -0.57 -8.68 4.53
CA GLN A 6 -0.33 -7.80 3.38
C GLN A 6 1.09 -7.93 2.87
N GLY A 7 2.09 -7.78 3.75
CA GLY A 7 3.50 -7.87 3.39
C GLY A 7 3.87 -9.23 2.81
N SER A 8 3.38 -10.33 3.43
CA SER A 8 3.65 -11.69 2.96
C SER A 8 3.06 -11.94 1.56
N VAL A 9 1.82 -11.53 1.32
CA VAL A 9 1.14 -11.74 0.04
C VAL A 9 1.83 -10.94 -1.06
N ILE A 10 2.02 -9.63 -0.86
CA ILE A 10 2.56 -8.77 -1.91
C ILE A 10 4.05 -9.03 -2.15
N GLY A 11 4.82 -9.41 -1.11
CA GLY A 11 6.22 -9.80 -1.24
C GLY A 11 6.39 -11.11 -2.01
N THR A 12 5.54 -12.10 -1.75
CA THR A 12 5.52 -13.35 -2.50
C THR A 12 5.12 -13.11 -3.95
N TYR A 13 4.06 -12.34 -4.19
CA TYR A 13 3.58 -11.96 -5.52
C TYR A 13 4.65 -11.26 -6.36
N ALA A 14 5.38 -10.32 -5.76
CA ALA A 14 6.47 -9.61 -6.42
C ALA A 14 7.50 -10.56 -7.04
N VAL A 15 7.81 -11.66 -6.36
CA VAL A 15 8.84 -12.60 -6.79
C VAL A 15 8.27 -13.75 -7.63
N LYS A 16 7.19 -14.39 -7.17
CA LYS A 16 6.67 -15.60 -7.81
C LYS A 16 5.87 -15.30 -9.08
N ASP A 17 5.08 -14.24 -9.06
CA ASP A 17 4.17 -13.90 -10.16
C ASP A 17 4.77 -12.85 -11.10
N MET A 18 5.47 -11.85 -10.56
CA MET A 18 6.10 -10.80 -11.36
C MET A 18 7.55 -11.11 -11.77
N GLY A 19 8.18 -12.12 -11.18
CA GLY A 19 9.54 -12.55 -11.50
C GLY A 19 10.63 -11.60 -11.04
N ALA A 20 10.34 -10.72 -10.07
CA ALA A 20 11.31 -9.77 -9.56
C ALA A 20 12.51 -10.46 -8.90
N LYS A 21 13.71 -10.01 -9.25
CA LYS A 21 14.98 -10.53 -8.72
C LYS A 21 15.67 -9.54 -7.79
N LYS A 22 15.53 -8.25 -8.08
CA LYS A 22 16.13 -7.14 -7.34
C LYS A 22 15.06 -6.19 -6.86
N ILE A 23 14.96 -6.03 -5.57
CA ILE A 23 13.93 -5.19 -4.94
C ILE A 23 14.61 -4.15 -4.06
N SER A 24 14.15 -2.91 -4.19
CA SER A 24 14.46 -1.84 -3.25
C SER A 24 13.24 -1.52 -2.41
N ILE A 25 13.44 -1.25 -1.14
CA ILE A 25 12.42 -0.96 -0.16
C ILE A 25 12.64 0.45 0.38
N ILE A 26 11.56 1.18 0.60
CA ILE A 26 11.54 2.46 1.31
C ILE A 26 10.43 2.37 2.35
N ASP A 27 10.69 2.74 3.60
CA ASP A 27 9.67 2.93 4.63
C ASP A 27 9.62 4.38 5.13
N ASP A 28 8.46 4.80 5.64
CA ASP A 28 8.23 6.16 6.11
C ASP A 28 8.47 6.36 7.61
N ARG A 29 9.07 5.38 8.27
CA ARG A 29 9.38 5.35 9.71
C ARG A 29 8.16 5.40 10.63
N THR A 30 6.95 5.27 10.11
CA THR A 30 5.78 4.98 10.95
C THR A 30 5.77 3.51 11.37
N ALA A 31 5.07 3.19 12.46
CA ALA A 31 4.89 1.81 12.89
C ALA A 31 4.26 0.94 11.78
N TYR A 32 3.28 1.51 11.04
CA TYR A 32 2.68 0.86 9.89
C TYR A 32 3.69 0.65 8.75
N GLY A 33 4.35 1.74 8.32
CA GLY A 33 5.26 1.69 7.16
C GLY A 33 6.43 0.73 7.38
N GLN A 34 7.05 0.76 8.56
CA GLN A 34 8.12 -0.17 8.94
C GLN A 34 7.60 -1.60 9.03
N GLY A 35 6.49 -1.84 9.76
CA GLY A 35 5.95 -3.19 9.94
C GLY A 35 5.59 -3.86 8.62
N LEU A 36 4.97 -3.10 7.71
CA LEU A 36 4.64 -3.60 6.37
C LEU A 36 5.89 -3.86 5.52
N ALA A 37 6.88 -2.96 5.56
CA ALA A 37 8.15 -3.10 4.83
C ALA A 37 8.94 -4.31 5.30
N ASP A 38 9.02 -4.55 6.61
CA ASP A 38 9.72 -5.69 7.20
C ASP A 38 9.09 -7.03 6.77
N GLU A 39 7.76 -7.14 6.80
CA GLU A 39 7.06 -8.35 6.37
C GLU A 39 7.13 -8.57 4.84
N PHE A 40 7.11 -7.50 4.07
CA PHE A 40 7.38 -7.56 2.63
C PHE A 40 8.80 -8.07 2.35
N GLU A 41 9.79 -7.49 2.99
CA GLU A 41 11.21 -7.88 2.84
C GLU A 41 11.43 -9.35 3.16
N LYS A 42 10.90 -9.80 4.30
CA LYS A 42 10.96 -11.18 4.75
C LYS A 42 10.36 -12.15 3.71
N ALA A 43 9.17 -11.83 3.19
CA ALA A 43 8.50 -12.66 2.21
C ALA A 43 9.24 -12.67 0.86
N ALA A 44 9.71 -11.52 0.39
CA ALA A 44 10.45 -11.39 -0.87
C ALA A 44 11.78 -12.17 -0.81
N LYS A 45 12.53 -12.08 0.31
CA LYS A 45 13.75 -12.87 0.53
C LYS A 45 13.46 -14.37 0.57
N ALA A 46 12.42 -14.78 1.28
CA ALA A 46 12.01 -16.19 1.35
C ALA A 46 11.59 -16.74 -0.02
N ALA A 47 11.03 -15.89 -0.88
CA ALA A 47 10.66 -16.24 -2.24
C ALA A 47 11.84 -16.24 -3.24
N GLY A 48 13.03 -15.72 -2.83
CA GLY A 48 14.27 -15.79 -3.61
C GLY A 48 14.75 -14.47 -4.23
N ALA A 49 14.15 -13.32 -3.89
CA ALA A 49 14.63 -12.02 -4.37
C ALA A 49 15.80 -11.48 -3.53
N ALA A 50 16.68 -10.71 -4.18
CA ALA A 50 17.70 -9.92 -3.51
C ALA A 50 17.13 -8.53 -3.15
N ILE A 51 17.23 -8.15 -1.88
CA ILE A 51 16.97 -6.77 -1.46
C ILE A 51 18.24 -5.97 -1.68
N VAL A 52 18.22 -5.12 -2.68
CA VAL A 52 19.41 -4.36 -3.12
C VAL A 52 19.54 -3.00 -2.44
N ALA A 53 18.48 -2.53 -1.81
CA ALA A 53 18.46 -1.38 -0.92
C ALA A 53 17.26 -1.46 0.03
N HIS A 54 17.45 -1.02 1.27
CA HIS A 54 16.37 -0.69 2.20
C HIS A 54 16.69 0.70 2.74
N GLU A 55 16.00 1.68 2.23
CA GLU A 55 16.14 3.09 2.59
C GLU A 55 14.91 3.53 3.40
N PHE A 56 15.02 4.67 4.05
CA PHE A 56 13.92 5.20 4.82
C PHE A 56 13.77 6.70 4.61
N THR A 57 12.55 7.14 4.74
CA THR A 57 12.15 8.54 4.71
C THR A 57 11.36 8.88 5.98
N ASN A 58 10.55 9.90 5.95
CA ASN A 58 9.56 10.18 6.99
C ASN A 58 8.21 10.49 6.34
N HIS A 59 7.15 10.37 7.12
CA HIS A 59 5.77 10.52 6.64
C HIS A 59 5.41 11.94 6.18
N ASN A 60 6.24 12.94 6.47
CA ASN A 60 6.05 14.33 6.01
C ASN A 60 7.02 14.73 4.89
N ALA A 61 7.85 13.80 4.42
CA ALA A 61 8.81 14.10 3.36
C ALA A 61 8.08 14.36 2.03
N THR A 62 8.61 15.29 1.27
CA THR A 62 8.11 15.64 -0.07
C THR A 62 9.20 15.55 -1.15
N ASP A 63 10.47 15.46 -0.74
CA ASP A 63 11.61 15.28 -1.63
C ASP A 63 12.29 13.94 -1.36
N PHE A 64 12.34 13.10 -2.38
CA PHE A 64 12.90 11.76 -2.36
C PHE A 64 14.07 11.61 -3.33
N THR A 65 14.51 12.71 -3.96
CA THR A 65 15.52 12.71 -5.05
C THR A 65 16.79 11.98 -4.64
N ALA A 66 17.30 12.24 -3.43
CA ALA A 66 18.54 11.63 -2.96
C ALA A 66 18.38 10.10 -2.78
N ILE A 67 17.30 9.65 -2.15
CA ILE A 67 16.99 8.23 -1.94
C ILE A 67 16.78 7.53 -3.28
N LEU A 68 15.96 8.12 -4.15
CA LEU A 68 15.64 7.54 -5.46
C LEU A 68 16.86 7.48 -6.39
N THR A 69 17.80 8.43 -6.30
CA THR A 69 19.06 8.39 -7.04
C THR A 69 19.93 7.23 -6.59
N LYS A 70 20.05 6.98 -5.29
CA LYS A 70 20.76 5.81 -4.75
C LYS A 70 20.12 4.50 -5.22
N ILE A 71 18.78 4.42 -5.18
CA ILE A 71 18.01 3.25 -5.60
C ILE A 71 18.19 3.02 -7.11
N LYS A 72 18.14 4.08 -7.93
CA LYS A 72 18.33 3.97 -9.36
C LYS A 72 19.68 3.33 -9.73
N ALA A 73 20.74 3.64 -9.00
CA ALA A 73 22.07 3.05 -9.22
C ALA A 73 22.10 1.53 -8.94
N LYS A 74 21.13 0.99 -8.17
CA LYS A 74 21.01 -0.45 -7.91
C LYS A 74 20.25 -1.19 -9.00
N ASN A 75 19.57 -0.47 -9.90
CA ASN A 75 18.75 -1.02 -10.99
C ASN A 75 17.76 -2.10 -10.50
N PRO A 76 16.83 -1.76 -9.58
CA PRO A 76 15.85 -2.71 -9.09
C PRO A 76 14.74 -2.96 -10.11
N ASP A 77 14.11 -4.14 -10.01
CA ASP A 77 12.89 -4.47 -10.76
C ASP A 77 11.66 -3.82 -10.10
N ILE A 78 11.70 -3.73 -8.78
CA ILE A 78 10.61 -3.19 -7.94
C ILE A 78 11.16 -2.20 -6.91
N VAL A 79 10.41 -1.13 -6.70
CA VAL A 79 10.49 -0.26 -5.53
C VAL A 79 9.23 -0.48 -4.70
N PHE A 80 9.37 -0.98 -3.48
CA PHE A 80 8.28 -1.13 -2.53
C PHE A 80 8.29 0.04 -1.55
N LEU A 81 7.11 0.63 -1.32
CA LEU A 81 6.90 1.65 -0.29
C LEU A 81 6.05 1.10 0.85
N GLY A 82 6.63 1.02 2.04
CA GLY A 82 5.88 0.94 3.30
C GLY A 82 5.52 2.36 3.75
N GLY A 83 4.31 2.81 3.42
CA GLY A 83 3.86 4.16 3.69
C GLY A 83 2.51 4.49 3.05
N MET A 84 2.15 5.74 3.12
CA MET A 84 0.83 6.24 2.72
C MET A 84 0.87 6.91 1.34
N ASP A 85 -0.30 7.16 0.78
CA ASP A 85 -0.49 7.78 -0.54
C ASP A 85 0.13 9.17 -0.69
N TRP A 86 0.10 10.00 0.36
CA TRP A 86 0.71 11.34 0.33
C TRP A 86 2.25 11.31 0.27
N VAL A 87 2.88 10.19 0.68
CA VAL A 87 4.32 9.93 0.47
C VAL A 87 4.52 9.30 -0.92
N GLY A 88 3.70 8.33 -1.27
CA GLY A 88 3.81 7.56 -2.51
C GLY A 88 3.58 8.39 -3.78
N GLY A 89 2.60 9.29 -3.76
CA GLY A 89 2.27 10.10 -4.93
C GLY A 89 3.41 11.02 -5.41
N PRO A 90 3.98 11.88 -4.56
CA PRO A 90 5.16 12.66 -4.91
C PRO A 90 6.38 11.79 -5.26
N MET A 91 6.58 10.67 -4.57
CA MET A 91 7.67 9.73 -4.85
C MET A 91 7.57 9.15 -6.26
N LEU A 92 6.38 8.72 -6.69
CA LEU A 92 6.13 8.22 -8.04
C LEU A 92 6.47 9.25 -9.13
N ARG A 93 6.08 10.52 -8.93
CA ARG A 93 6.45 11.59 -9.87
C ARG A 93 7.97 11.77 -9.97
N GLN A 94 8.66 11.71 -8.83
CA GLN A 94 10.11 11.84 -8.81
C GLN A 94 10.82 10.63 -9.41
N MET A 95 10.31 9.41 -9.19
CA MET A 95 10.78 8.21 -9.88
C MET A 95 10.72 8.38 -11.40
N LYS A 96 9.57 8.83 -11.90
CA LYS A 96 9.37 9.09 -13.33
C LYS A 96 10.31 10.17 -13.85
N GLY A 97 10.42 11.29 -13.14
CA GLY A 97 11.33 12.40 -13.48
C GLY A 97 12.80 12.00 -13.53
N LEU A 98 13.21 11.10 -12.64
CA LEU A 98 14.57 10.56 -12.60
C LEU A 98 14.81 9.43 -13.63
N GLY A 99 13.76 8.96 -14.32
CA GLY A 99 13.86 7.80 -15.22
C GLY A 99 14.19 6.51 -14.46
N LEU A 100 13.67 6.33 -13.27
CA LEU A 100 13.73 5.08 -12.51
C LEU A 100 12.57 4.19 -12.97
N ASN A 101 12.84 3.23 -13.84
CA ASN A 101 11.86 2.39 -14.52
C ASN A 101 11.49 1.12 -13.73
N ALA A 102 11.62 1.11 -12.42
CA ALA A 102 11.16 0.02 -11.57
C ALA A 102 9.63 0.04 -11.41
N LYS A 103 9.00 -1.12 -11.25
CA LYS A 103 7.60 -1.21 -10.83
C LYS A 103 7.45 -0.68 -9.41
N PHE A 104 6.37 0.06 -9.14
CA PHE A 104 6.09 0.55 -7.80
C PHE A 104 5.03 -0.31 -7.13
N MET A 105 5.31 -0.72 -5.90
CA MET A 105 4.39 -1.52 -5.09
C MET A 105 4.23 -0.90 -3.71
N THR A 106 3.03 -1.04 -3.12
CA THR A 106 2.74 -0.51 -1.79
C THR A 106 1.62 -1.30 -1.10
N GLY A 107 1.38 -1.02 0.17
CA GLY A 107 0.25 -1.57 0.93
C GLY A 107 -1.07 -0.84 0.66
N ASP A 108 -2.05 -1.14 1.50
CA ASP A 108 -3.40 -0.54 1.43
C ASP A 108 -3.39 0.97 1.70
N GLY A 109 -2.44 1.47 2.51
CA GLY A 109 -2.28 2.89 2.75
C GLY A 109 -1.91 3.72 1.51
N GLY A 110 -1.34 3.08 0.48
CA GLY A 110 -1.07 3.70 -0.83
C GLY A 110 -2.11 3.35 -1.90
N CYS A 111 -3.15 2.56 -1.57
CA CYS A 111 -4.13 2.08 -2.54
C CYS A 111 -5.38 2.96 -2.60
N SER A 112 -5.21 4.25 -2.85
CA SER A 112 -6.28 5.23 -2.78
C SER A 112 -6.44 6.06 -4.06
N PRO A 113 -7.61 6.65 -4.31
CA PRO A 113 -7.78 7.65 -5.36
C PRO A 113 -6.86 8.88 -5.19
N GLU A 114 -6.47 9.19 -3.96
CA GLU A 114 -5.57 10.30 -3.68
C GLU A 114 -4.14 10.02 -4.19
N LEU A 115 -3.67 8.77 -4.13
CA LEU A 115 -2.42 8.39 -4.78
C LEU A 115 -2.43 8.74 -6.28
N ILE A 116 -3.52 8.39 -6.97
CA ILE A 116 -3.68 8.68 -8.41
C ILE A 116 -3.67 10.18 -8.67
N LYS A 117 -4.39 10.95 -7.85
CA LYS A 117 -4.44 12.40 -7.95
C LYS A 117 -3.07 13.05 -7.71
N LEU A 118 -2.32 12.59 -6.70
CA LEU A 118 -1.00 13.10 -6.36
C LEU A 118 0.08 12.70 -7.37
N ALA A 119 0.01 11.48 -7.89
CA ALA A 119 1.00 10.95 -8.83
C ALA A 119 0.69 11.31 -10.30
N GLY A 120 -0.58 11.57 -10.63
CA GLY A 120 -1.03 11.74 -12.01
C GLY A 120 -0.72 10.49 -12.84
N ASN A 121 -0.24 10.67 -14.06
CA ASN A 121 0.12 9.58 -14.95
C ASN A 121 1.36 8.75 -14.49
N ALA A 122 2.01 9.12 -13.40
CA ALA A 122 3.06 8.30 -12.81
C ALA A 122 2.48 7.16 -11.93
N SER A 123 1.18 7.17 -11.64
CA SER A 123 0.50 6.08 -10.92
C SER A 123 0.18 4.88 -11.79
N GLU A 124 0.38 4.99 -13.10
CA GLU A 124 0.05 3.89 -14.01
C GLU A 124 0.93 2.67 -13.75
N GLY A 125 0.29 1.51 -13.58
CA GLY A 125 0.98 0.25 -13.28
C GLY A 125 1.43 0.07 -11.82
N VAL A 126 1.00 0.95 -10.91
CA VAL A 126 1.18 0.75 -9.47
C VAL A 126 0.39 -0.49 -9.01
N ILE A 127 1.00 -1.28 -8.17
CA ILE A 127 0.39 -2.46 -7.56
C ILE A 127 0.29 -2.22 -6.06
N CYS A 128 -0.89 -2.47 -5.50
CA CYS A 128 -1.13 -2.30 -4.07
C CYS A 128 -2.00 -3.42 -3.50
N THR A 129 -1.90 -3.64 -2.19
CA THR A 129 -2.82 -4.53 -1.48
C THR A 129 -4.06 -3.77 -1.04
N GLN A 130 -5.11 -4.51 -0.70
CA GLN A 130 -6.28 -3.99 0.00
C GLN A 130 -6.46 -4.72 1.32
N ALA A 131 -7.11 -4.05 2.28
CA ALA A 131 -7.35 -4.59 3.62
C ALA A 131 -8.26 -5.84 3.63
N GLY A 132 -8.98 -6.09 2.56
CA GLY A 132 -9.88 -7.23 2.42
C GLY A 132 -10.46 -7.34 1.00
N LEU A 133 -11.60 -7.98 0.87
CA LEU A 133 -12.28 -8.12 -0.41
C LEU A 133 -12.79 -6.77 -0.93
N PRO A 134 -12.82 -6.55 -2.25
CA PRO A 134 -13.51 -5.41 -2.82
C PRO A 134 -14.95 -5.33 -2.30
N VAL A 135 -15.42 -4.12 -2.00
CA VAL A 135 -16.74 -3.93 -1.37
C VAL A 135 -17.88 -4.59 -2.14
N ASN A 136 -17.81 -4.60 -3.47
CA ASN A 136 -18.82 -5.26 -4.33
C ASN A 136 -18.86 -6.78 -4.18
N ASN A 137 -17.81 -7.39 -3.63
CA ASN A 137 -17.71 -8.83 -3.36
C ASN A 137 -18.10 -9.17 -1.91
N LEU A 138 -18.41 -8.17 -1.10
CA LEU A 138 -18.91 -8.38 0.28
C LEU A 138 -20.42 -8.70 0.27
N PRO A 139 -20.92 -9.53 1.19
CA PRO A 139 -22.35 -9.67 1.41
C PRO A 139 -23.00 -8.30 1.61
N ASN A 140 -24.06 -8.00 0.86
CA ASN A 140 -24.73 -6.68 0.86
C ASN A 140 -23.85 -5.49 0.46
N GLY A 141 -22.65 -5.72 -0.12
CA GLY A 141 -21.71 -4.67 -0.46
C GLY A 141 -22.27 -3.65 -1.44
N GLN A 142 -23.00 -4.07 -2.46
CA GLN A 142 -23.64 -3.17 -3.42
C GLN A 142 -24.65 -2.24 -2.74
N LYS A 143 -25.52 -2.79 -1.88
CA LYS A 143 -26.47 -1.99 -1.12
C LYS A 143 -25.77 -0.98 -0.21
N PHE A 144 -24.70 -1.41 0.45
CA PHE A 144 -23.87 -0.51 1.27
C PHE A 144 -23.29 0.65 0.44
N VAL A 145 -22.74 0.36 -0.75
CA VAL A 145 -22.20 1.40 -1.65
C VAL A 145 -23.27 2.38 -2.05
N GLU A 146 -24.46 1.91 -2.45
CA GLU A 146 -25.58 2.77 -2.87
C GLU A 146 -26.03 3.70 -1.74
N GLU A 147 -26.28 3.15 -0.56
CA GLU A 147 -26.74 3.93 0.61
C GLU A 147 -25.67 4.92 1.09
N PHE A 148 -24.40 4.47 1.14
CA PHE A 148 -23.29 5.33 1.53
C PHE A 148 -23.09 6.47 0.55
N THR A 149 -23.04 6.17 -0.74
CA THR A 149 -22.79 7.17 -1.79
C THR A 149 -23.90 8.22 -1.84
N LYS A 150 -25.14 7.79 -1.67
CA LYS A 150 -26.30 8.71 -1.62
C LYS A 150 -26.21 9.72 -0.48
N LYS A 151 -25.62 9.33 0.65
CA LYS A 151 -25.60 10.13 1.89
C LYS A 151 -24.29 10.89 2.09
N TYR A 152 -23.16 10.27 1.71
CA TYR A 152 -21.82 10.74 2.06
C TYR A 152 -20.90 10.96 0.86
N GLY A 153 -21.36 10.70 -0.38
CA GLY A 153 -20.54 10.82 -1.58
C GLY A 153 -19.68 9.58 -1.84
N GLN A 154 -18.58 9.76 -2.56
CA GLN A 154 -17.74 8.66 -3.00
C GLN A 154 -17.21 7.81 -1.85
N ILE A 155 -17.42 6.49 -1.94
CA ILE A 155 -16.94 5.55 -0.93
C ILE A 155 -15.42 5.40 -0.97
N GLN A 156 -14.81 5.29 0.20
CA GLN A 156 -13.38 5.04 0.39
C GLN A 156 -13.14 3.59 0.82
N ILE A 157 -11.92 3.09 0.61
CA ILE A 157 -11.57 1.68 0.77
C ILE A 157 -11.86 1.11 2.17
N TYR A 158 -11.78 1.94 3.22
CA TYR A 158 -11.99 1.49 4.60
C TYR A 158 -13.44 1.64 5.09
N ALA A 159 -14.31 2.31 4.33
CA ALA A 159 -15.67 2.61 4.77
C ALA A 159 -16.48 1.37 5.22
N PRO A 160 -16.53 0.25 4.48
CA PRO A 160 -17.28 -0.94 4.91
C PRO A 160 -16.68 -1.56 6.17
N TYR A 161 -15.35 -1.62 6.27
CA TYR A 161 -14.68 -2.22 7.42
C TYR A 161 -14.84 -1.39 8.69
N SER A 162 -14.81 -0.06 8.58
CA SER A 162 -15.10 0.84 9.71
C SER A 162 -16.54 0.73 10.18
N TYR A 163 -17.48 0.60 9.23
CA TYR A 163 -18.88 0.36 9.57
C TYR A 163 -19.06 -0.96 10.32
N ASP A 164 -18.50 -2.05 9.80
CA ASP A 164 -18.59 -3.38 10.43
C ASP A 164 -17.94 -3.40 11.82
N ALA A 165 -16.80 -2.72 11.98
CA ALA A 165 -16.14 -2.62 13.29
C ALA A 165 -17.04 -1.94 14.33
N VAL A 166 -17.71 -0.85 13.96
CA VAL A 166 -18.69 -0.18 14.86
C VAL A 166 -19.88 -1.08 15.15
N MET A 167 -20.40 -1.80 14.16
CA MET A 167 -21.52 -2.73 14.36
C MET A 167 -21.16 -3.88 15.31
N VAL A 168 -19.94 -4.42 15.21
CA VAL A 168 -19.42 -5.44 16.14
C VAL A 168 -19.34 -4.90 17.56
N LEU A 169 -18.85 -3.67 17.74
CA LEU A 169 -18.81 -3.02 19.06
C LEU A 169 -20.22 -2.82 19.65
N ILE A 170 -21.15 -2.32 18.84
CA ILE A 170 -22.55 -2.13 19.27
C ILE A 170 -23.19 -3.46 19.68
N ASP A 171 -22.96 -4.53 18.90
CA ASP A 171 -23.48 -5.86 19.24
C ASP A 171 -22.87 -6.39 20.55
N ALA A 172 -21.56 -6.21 20.73
CA ALA A 172 -20.89 -6.59 21.97
C ALA A 172 -21.42 -5.83 23.19
N MET A 173 -21.63 -4.50 23.07
CA MET A 173 -22.22 -3.68 24.12
C MET A 173 -23.64 -4.15 24.47
N LYS A 174 -24.48 -4.42 23.48
CA LYS A 174 -25.82 -4.96 23.70
C LYS A 174 -25.80 -6.28 24.44
N ARG A 175 -24.89 -7.19 24.07
CA ARG A 175 -24.75 -8.49 24.76
C ARG A 175 -24.19 -8.36 26.16
N ALA A 176 -23.32 -7.39 26.40
CA ALA A 176 -22.79 -7.10 27.74
C ALA A 176 -23.75 -6.32 28.63
N ASN A 177 -24.86 -5.84 28.09
CA ASN A 177 -25.83 -5.00 28.78
C ASN A 177 -25.22 -3.71 29.38
N SER A 178 -24.27 -3.10 28.62
CA SER A 178 -23.49 -1.90 29.00
C SER A 178 -23.71 -0.76 28.00
#